data_cb1ebfbf67d85070d8efd2c50c822d97
#
_entry.id   cb1ebfbf67d85070d8efd2c50c822d97
#
_cell.length_a   1.000
_cell.length_b   1.000
_cell.length_c   1.000
_cell.angle_alpha   90.00
_cell.angle_beta   90.00
_cell.angle_gamma   90.00
#
_symmetry.space_group_name_H-M   'P 1'
#
loop_
_entity.id
_entity.type
_entity.pdbx_description
1 polymer ?
#
loop_
_entity_poly.entity_id
_entity_poly.type
_entity_poly.pdbx_seq_one_letter_code
_entity_poly.pdbx_strand_id
1 'polypeptide(L)'
;ALFSAEEDGLIGSKKFAENVKSQYPNVVTMINMDMVGRLDKDKNLTVGGVGSSPIFPDLVKKVKPAGYNITLDESGIGPSDHTSFYLKDIPVLFLFTGTHADYHKPSDDSDKINFDGVKTITQYVFGIANEVSQKSEIPFTKTKTTSTKSVPKYKVTLGIMPSYADSKDGLHIDGVTDNRPAAVAGIQSGDILTQIGDCKITEVYSYMDCLSKLNSGDEKDVTVIRNGETKVFKVKF
;
A
#
# COMPACT_ATOMS: atom_id res chain seq x y z
N ALA A 1 12.53 1.84 -12.95
CA ALA A 1 12.66 0.37 -12.91
C ALA A 1 11.26 -0.26 -12.95
N LEU A 2 11.17 -1.46 -13.49
CA LEU A 2 10.00 -2.33 -13.38
C LEU A 2 10.48 -3.56 -12.61
N PHE A 3 9.86 -3.83 -11.47
CA PHE A 3 10.22 -4.97 -10.63
C PHE A 3 9.31 -6.16 -10.92
N SER A 4 9.84 -7.37 -10.80
CA SER A 4 9.10 -8.61 -10.95
C SER A 4 8.68 -9.17 -9.59
N ALA A 5 7.64 -10.02 -9.59
CA ALA A 5 7.18 -10.75 -8.42
C ALA A 5 6.90 -9.83 -7.19
N GLU A 6 6.24 -8.70 -7.45
CA GLU A 6 5.75 -7.82 -6.40
C GLU A 6 4.68 -8.53 -5.58
N GLU A 7 3.72 -9.16 -6.24
CA GLU A 7 2.62 -9.94 -5.66
C GLU A 7 3.06 -11.20 -4.89
N ASP A 8 4.29 -11.69 -5.17
CA ASP A 8 4.90 -12.82 -4.45
C ASP A 8 5.71 -12.36 -3.22
N GLY A 9 5.56 -11.10 -2.82
CA GLY A 9 6.19 -10.53 -1.63
C GLY A 9 7.37 -9.63 -1.93
N LEU A 10 7.26 -8.77 -2.94
CA LEU A 10 8.24 -7.72 -3.29
C LEU A 10 9.60 -8.28 -3.68
N ILE A 11 9.68 -9.47 -4.31
CA ILE A 11 10.94 -10.20 -4.53
C ILE A 11 11.93 -9.36 -5.35
N GLY A 12 11.47 -8.78 -6.46
CA GLY A 12 12.32 -8.00 -7.36
C GLY A 12 12.86 -6.73 -6.71
N SER A 13 12.00 -5.94 -6.07
CA SER A 13 12.40 -4.70 -5.41
C SER A 13 13.29 -4.94 -4.19
N LYS A 14 13.02 -5.98 -3.40
CA LYS A 14 13.90 -6.39 -2.29
C LYS A 14 15.30 -6.71 -2.77
N LYS A 15 15.40 -7.53 -3.83
CA LYS A 15 16.70 -7.93 -4.40
C LYS A 15 17.47 -6.73 -4.93
N PHE A 16 16.78 -5.81 -5.60
CA PHE A 16 17.40 -4.58 -6.09
C PHE A 16 17.85 -3.68 -4.92
N ALA A 17 16.97 -3.47 -3.94
CA ALA A 17 17.23 -2.59 -2.80
C ALA A 17 18.36 -3.07 -1.88
N GLU A 18 18.67 -4.40 -1.84
CA GLU A 18 19.79 -4.95 -1.09
C GLU A 18 21.12 -4.28 -1.44
N ASN A 19 21.32 -3.94 -2.71
CA ASN A 19 22.58 -3.43 -3.22
C ASN A 19 22.47 -1.99 -3.79
N VAL A 20 21.33 -1.34 -3.66
CA VAL A 20 21.08 -0.06 -4.33
C VAL A 20 22.10 1.00 -3.94
N LYS A 21 22.44 1.15 -2.67
CA LYS A 21 23.40 2.17 -2.21
C LYS A 21 24.84 1.92 -2.68
N SER A 22 25.23 0.66 -2.88
CA SER A 22 26.57 0.31 -3.38
C SER A 22 26.67 0.37 -4.90
N GLN A 23 25.64 -0.06 -5.61
CA GLN A 23 25.62 -0.08 -7.08
C GLN A 23 25.19 1.26 -7.69
N TYR A 24 24.33 2.01 -6.98
CA TYR A 24 23.76 3.28 -7.43
C TYR A 24 23.85 4.32 -6.31
N PRO A 25 25.04 4.81 -5.98
CA PRO A 25 25.28 5.71 -4.82
C PRO A 25 24.53 7.05 -4.94
N ASN A 26 24.08 7.42 -6.13
CA ASN A 26 23.35 8.65 -6.39
C ASN A 26 21.83 8.50 -6.26
N VAL A 27 21.32 7.32 -5.86
CA VAL A 27 19.89 7.14 -5.57
C VAL A 27 19.58 7.82 -4.24
N VAL A 28 18.82 8.90 -4.29
CA VAL A 28 18.46 9.72 -3.12
C VAL A 28 17.02 9.51 -2.67
N THR A 29 16.16 8.99 -3.54
CA THR A 29 14.75 8.67 -3.25
C THR A 29 14.20 7.65 -4.23
N MET A 30 13.09 7.02 -3.85
CA MET A 30 12.30 6.16 -4.74
C MET A 30 10.87 6.67 -4.80
N ILE A 31 10.34 6.85 -6.00
CA ILE A 31 8.95 7.24 -6.24
C ILE A 31 8.25 6.05 -6.89
N ASN A 32 7.29 5.48 -6.20
CA ASN A 32 6.49 4.35 -6.65
C ASN A 32 5.14 4.82 -7.18
N MET A 33 4.71 4.23 -8.27
CA MET A 33 3.36 4.39 -8.82
C MET A 33 2.73 3.01 -8.92
N ASP A 34 1.62 2.84 -8.26
CA ASP A 34 0.86 1.60 -8.28
C ASP A 34 -0.62 1.90 -8.45
N MET A 35 -1.31 1.10 -9.29
CA MET A 35 -2.73 1.26 -9.60
C MET A 35 -3.15 2.67 -10.06
N VAL A 36 -2.25 3.41 -10.71
CA VAL A 36 -2.53 4.80 -11.15
C VAL A 36 -3.37 4.88 -12.42
N GLY A 37 -3.75 3.75 -12.99
CA GLY A 37 -4.54 3.66 -14.23
C GLY A 37 -6.05 3.88 -14.04
N ARG A 38 -6.56 3.87 -12.83
CA ARG A 38 -8.00 3.89 -12.54
C ARG A 38 -8.43 5.10 -11.71
N LEU A 39 -7.80 6.26 -11.97
CA LEU A 39 -8.18 7.52 -11.30
C LEU A 39 -9.68 7.77 -11.46
N ASP A 40 -10.36 7.98 -10.35
CA ASP A 40 -11.80 8.23 -10.29
C ASP A 40 -12.20 9.63 -10.81
N LYS A 41 -13.52 9.86 -10.95
CA LYS A 41 -14.08 11.14 -11.40
C LYS A 41 -13.80 12.29 -10.44
N ASP A 42 -13.63 11.99 -9.16
CA ASP A 42 -13.38 12.97 -8.10
C ASP A 42 -11.87 13.27 -7.97
N LYS A 43 -11.04 12.61 -8.79
CA LYS A 43 -9.58 12.77 -8.88
C LYS A 43 -8.90 12.56 -7.52
N ASN A 44 -9.32 11.52 -6.80
CA ASN A 44 -8.72 11.12 -5.55
C ASN A 44 -7.36 10.45 -5.80
N LEU A 45 -6.32 10.94 -5.15
CA LEU A 45 -4.97 10.41 -5.24
C LEU A 45 -4.34 10.39 -3.85
N THR A 46 -3.87 9.23 -3.42
CA THR A 46 -3.07 9.11 -2.20
C THR A 46 -1.59 9.25 -2.54
N VAL A 47 -0.87 10.02 -1.73
CA VAL A 47 0.59 10.11 -1.76
C VAL A 47 1.11 9.66 -0.40
N GLY A 48 1.53 8.39 -0.35
CA GLY A 48 2.13 7.76 0.82
C GLY A 48 3.63 8.05 0.92
N GLY A 49 4.21 7.77 2.08
CA GLY A 49 5.63 7.94 2.34
C GLY A 49 6.08 9.36 2.61
N VAL A 50 5.15 10.33 2.70
CA VAL A 50 5.54 11.75 2.86
C VAL A 50 6.29 12.02 4.16
N GLY A 51 6.10 11.21 5.19
CA GLY A 51 6.85 11.29 6.45
C GLY A 51 8.28 10.76 6.36
N SER A 52 8.65 10.04 5.29
CA SER A 52 9.99 9.48 5.11
C SER A 52 11.06 10.52 4.81
N SER A 53 10.67 11.77 4.54
CA SER A 53 11.56 12.92 4.47
C SER A 53 10.84 14.20 4.90
N PRO A 54 11.51 15.10 5.66
CA PRO A 54 10.91 16.34 6.12
C PRO A 54 10.58 17.32 4.98
N ILE A 55 11.16 17.14 3.80
CA ILE A 55 10.90 18.00 2.65
C ILE A 55 9.70 17.57 1.80
N PHE A 56 9.24 16.33 1.93
CA PHE A 56 8.20 15.79 1.05
C PHE A 56 6.83 16.45 1.21
N PRO A 57 6.33 16.76 2.42
CA PRO A 57 5.00 17.36 2.56
C PRO A 57 4.83 18.67 1.78
N ASP A 58 5.85 19.54 1.80
CA ASP A 58 5.80 20.81 1.08
C ASP A 58 6.07 20.61 -0.42
N LEU A 59 6.98 19.69 -0.76
CA LEU A 59 7.35 19.40 -2.14
C LEU A 59 6.15 18.86 -2.93
N VAL A 60 5.45 17.87 -2.38
CA VAL A 60 4.28 17.27 -3.06
C VAL A 60 3.11 18.25 -3.19
N LYS A 61 2.95 19.17 -2.22
CA LYS A 61 1.94 20.24 -2.30
C LYS A 61 2.30 21.28 -3.36
N LYS A 62 3.59 21.65 -3.48
CA LYS A 62 4.07 22.65 -4.42
C LYS A 62 3.74 22.33 -5.87
N VAL A 63 3.87 21.05 -6.26
CA VAL A 63 3.68 20.59 -7.64
C VAL A 63 2.34 19.90 -7.88
N LYS A 64 1.43 19.98 -6.92
CA LYS A 64 0.10 19.35 -6.97
C LYS A 64 -0.67 19.76 -8.22
N PRO A 65 -1.24 18.83 -9.00
CA PRO A 65 -2.09 19.16 -10.13
C PRO A 65 -3.40 19.82 -9.68
N ALA A 66 -3.86 20.80 -10.44
CA ALA A 66 -5.09 21.52 -10.13
C ALA A 66 -6.31 20.57 -10.16
N GLY A 67 -7.21 20.73 -9.19
CA GLY A 67 -8.46 19.98 -9.12
C GLY A 67 -8.31 18.52 -8.64
N TYR A 68 -7.14 18.11 -8.16
CA TYR A 68 -6.96 16.79 -7.55
C TYR A 68 -7.20 16.84 -6.04
N ASN A 69 -7.87 15.83 -5.52
CA ASN A 69 -8.00 15.58 -4.09
C ASN A 69 -6.83 14.70 -3.64
N ILE A 70 -5.80 15.30 -3.03
CA ILE A 70 -4.62 14.56 -2.59
C ILE A 70 -4.71 14.30 -1.10
N THR A 71 -4.70 13.02 -0.72
CA THR A 71 -4.52 12.55 0.66
C THR A 71 -3.05 12.24 0.88
N LEU A 72 -2.47 12.74 1.96
CA LEU A 72 -1.10 12.48 2.36
C LEU A 72 -1.06 11.43 3.46
N ASP A 73 -0.26 10.39 3.28
CA ASP A 73 0.04 9.38 4.30
C ASP A 73 1.52 9.45 4.67
N GLU A 74 1.81 9.55 5.97
CA GLU A 74 3.18 9.68 6.47
C GLU A 74 4.00 8.39 6.35
N SER A 75 3.34 7.23 6.33
CA SER A 75 4.03 5.95 6.40
C SER A 75 4.91 5.68 5.18
N GLY A 76 6.17 5.33 5.42
CA GLY A 76 7.09 4.82 4.39
C GLY A 76 6.94 3.31 4.14
N ILE A 77 6.12 2.62 4.93
CA ILE A 77 5.82 1.19 4.77
C ILE A 77 4.42 1.05 4.19
N GLY A 78 4.28 0.23 3.17
CA GLY A 78 3.02 -0.09 2.52
C GLY A 78 3.14 -1.36 1.67
N PRO A 79 2.06 -1.81 1.04
CA PRO A 79 1.99 -3.08 0.35
C PRO A 79 2.46 -2.99 -1.12
N SER A 80 3.54 -2.26 -1.38
CA SER A 80 4.13 -2.16 -2.71
C SER A 80 5.64 -1.93 -2.63
N ASP A 81 6.31 -1.90 -3.76
CA ASP A 81 7.77 -1.91 -3.92
C ASP A 81 8.54 -0.81 -3.17
N HIS A 82 7.90 0.33 -2.88
CA HIS A 82 8.51 1.43 -2.10
C HIS A 82 8.99 0.98 -0.72
N THR A 83 8.29 0.01 -0.11
CA THR A 83 8.66 -0.54 1.21
C THR A 83 10.07 -1.12 1.21
N SER A 84 10.47 -1.78 0.12
CA SER A 84 11.81 -2.36 0.00
C SER A 84 12.93 -1.32 0.09
N PHE A 85 12.70 -0.13 -0.43
CA PHE A 85 13.65 0.99 -0.38
C PHE A 85 13.62 1.71 0.96
N TYR A 86 12.43 1.96 1.51
CA TYR A 86 12.27 2.56 2.83
C TYR A 86 13.05 1.80 3.90
N LEU A 87 13.02 0.46 3.84
CA LEU A 87 13.76 -0.41 4.77
C LEU A 87 15.28 -0.37 4.61
N LYS A 88 15.77 0.28 3.58
CA LYS A 88 17.18 0.60 3.35
C LYS A 88 17.52 2.06 3.65
N ASP A 89 16.67 2.73 4.42
CA ASP A 89 16.80 4.15 4.77
C ASP A 89 16.93 5.04 3.52
N ILE A 90 16.11 4.77 2.52
CA ILE A 90 15.92 5.60 1.34
C ILE A 90 14.52 6.22 1.46
N PRO A 91 14.40 7.57 1.40
CA PRO A 91 13.12 8.25 1.39
C PRO A 91 12.25 7.77 0.23
N VAL A 92 10.96 7.59 0.45
CA VAL A 92 10.04 7.05 -0.56
C VAL A 92 8.77 7.87 -0.68
N LEU A 93 8.22 7.92 -1.89
CA LEU A 93 6.87 8.37 -2.15
C LEU A 93 6.11 7.27 -2.87
N PHE A 94 4.84 7.11 -2.55
CA PHE A 94 3.96 6.09 -3.11
C PHE A 94 2.67 6.73 -3.61
N LEU A 95 2.41 6.68 -4.92
CA LEU A 95 1.23 7.23 -5.55
C LEU A 95 0.24 6.10 -5.86
N PHE A 96 -1.00 6.28 -5.41
CA PHE A 96 -2.05 5.27 -5.48
C PHE A 96 -3.43 5.92 -5.69
N THR A 97 -4.23 5.41 -6.63
CA THR A 97 -5.56 5.98 -6.95
C THR A 97 -6.72 5.24 -6.28
N GLY A 98 -6.43 4.30 -5.40
CA GLY A 98 -7.42 3.45 -4.76
C GLY A 98 -7.67 2.14 -5.50
N THR A 99 -8.35 1.22 -4.82
CA THR A 99 -8.78 -0.05 -5.38
C THR A 99 -10.03 0.13 -6.25
N HIS A 100 -10.29 -0.83 -7.13
CA HIS A 100 -11.45 -0.83 -8.02
C HIS A 100 -12.04 -2.25 -8.16
N ALA A 101 -13.27 -2.34 -8.64
CA ALA A 101 -14.02 -3.60 -8.69
C ALA A 101 -13.37 -4.70 -9.57
N ASP A 102 -12.49 -4.33 -10.50
CA ASP A 102 -11.81 -5.27 -11.39
C ASP A 102 -10.42 -5.71 -10.89
N TYR A 103 -9.94 -5.18 -9.76
CA TYR A 103 -8.62 -5.47 -9.21
C TYR A 103 -8.37 -6.98 -9.08
N HIS A 104 -7.23 -7.46 -9.59
CA HIS A 104 -6.85 -8.87 -9.66
C HIS A 104 -7.87 -9.79 -10.36
N LYS A 105 -8.68 -9.23 -11.27
CA LYS A 105 -9.66 -9.99 -12.06
C LYS A 105 -9.31 -9.99 -13.53
N PRO A 106 -9.72 -11.04 -14.29
CA PRO A 106 -9.58 -11.06 -15.75
C PRO A 106 -10.29 -9.91 -16.47
N SER A 107 -11.20 -9.23 -15.77
CA SER A 107 -11.93 -8.06 -16.30
C SER A 107 -11.18 -6.75 -16.20
N ASP A 108 -9.95 -6.72 -15.64
CA ASP A 108 -9.13 -5.50 -15.57
C ASP A 108 -8.34 -5.29 -16.86
N ASP A 109 -9.06 -4.86 -17.88
CA ASP A 109 -8.57 -4.67 -19.24
C ASP A 109 -8.20 -3.22 -19.55
N SER A 110 -7.44 -3.04 -20.62
CA SER A 110 -6.89 -1.75 -21.06
C SER A 110 -7.94 -0.70 -21.46
N ASP A 111 -9.13 -1.13 -21.87
CA ASP A 111 -10.27 -0.26 -22.20
C ASP A 111 -10.82 0.53 -21.01
N LYS A 112 -10.51 0.09 -19.79
CA LYS A 112 -10.93 0.70 -18.53
C LYS A 112 -9.91 1.70 -17.97
N ILE A 113 -8.76 1.86 -18.61
CA ILE A 113 -7.71 2.76 -18.14
C ILE A 113 -8.10 4.22 -18.41
N ASN A 114 -8.01 5.05 -17.38
CA ASN A 114 -8.10 6.50 -17.50
C ASN A 114 -6.76 7.07 -17.95
N PHE A 115 -6.50 7.09 -19.27
CA PHE A 115 -5.24 7.57 -19.82
C PHE A 115 -4.95 9.04 -19.52
N ASP A 116 -5.97 9.90 -19.44
CA ASP A 116 -5.80 11.31 -19.04
C ASP A 116 -5.36 11.42 -17.58
N GLY A 117 -5.91 10.57 -16.72
CA GLY A 117 -5.47 10.41 -15.32
C GLY A 117 -4.02 9.99 -15.24
N VAL A 118 -3.64 8.91 -15.95
CA VAL A 118 -2.23 8.43 -16.01
C VAL A 118 -1.29 9.52 -16.46
N LYS A 119 -1.65 10.25 -17.54
CA LYS A 119 -0.85 11.37 -18.06
C LYS A 119 -0.62 12.43 -16.99
N THR A 120 -1.67 12.86 -16.29
CA THR A 120 -1.58 13.92 -15.28
C THR A 120 -0.77 13.47 -14.07
N ILE A 121 -0.97 12.22 -13.61
CA ILE A 121 -0.19 11.65 -12.50
C ILE A 121 1.29 11.53 -12.90
N THR A 122 1.59 11.10 -14.13
CA THR A 122 2.96 11.05 -14.64
C THR A 122 3.62 12.44 -14.67
N GLN A 123 2.88 13.47 -15.10
CA GLN A 123 3.35 14.85 -15.05
C GLN A 123 3.60 15.33 -13.61
N TYR A 124 2.76 14.93 -12.67
CA TYR A 124 2.94 15.22 -11.25
C TYR A 124 4.20 14.54 -10.71
N VAL A 125 4.40 13.27 -11.00
CA VAL A 125 5.63 12.52 -10.64
C VAL A 125 6.88 13.18 -11.25
N PHE A 126 6.80 13.60 -12.51
CA PHE A 126 7.88 14.33 -13.16
C PHE A 126 8.20 15.65 -12.43
N GLY A 127 7.17 16.40 -12.04
CA GLY A 127 7.32 17.62 -11.23
C GLY A 127 8.03 17.34 -9.90
N ILE A 128 7.62 16.28 -9.17
CA ILE A 128 8.27 15.84 -7.93
C ILE A 128 9.74 15.48 -8.21
N ALA A 129 10.00 14.65 -9.22
CA ALA A 129 11.35 14.22 -9.57
C ALA A 129 12.26 15.41 -9.93
N ASN A 130 11.74 16.39 -10.66
CA ASN A 130 12.46 17.61 -11.00
C ASN A 130 12.82 18.42 -9.75
N GLU A 131 11.91 18.61 -8.81
CA GLU A 131 12.20 19.29 -7.53
C GLU A 131 13.23 18.52 -6.69
N VAL A 132 13.16 17.21 -6.67
CA VAL A 132 14.13 16.33 -5.99
C VAL A 132 15.51 16.47 -6.63
N SER A 133 15.59 16.47 -7.97
CA SER A 133 16.87 16.56 -8.70
C SER A 133 17.65 17.86 -8.46
N GLN A 134 16.98 18.91 -7.98
CA GLN A 134 17.61 20.19 -7.63
C GLN A 134 18.26 20.17 -6.23
N LYS A 135 18.12 19.07 -5.49
CA LYS A 135 18.62 18.97 -4.12
C LYS A 135 19.88 18.11 -4.07
N SER A 136 20.84 18.52 -3.26
CA SER A 136 22.09 17.77 -3.05
C SER A 136 21.87 16.48 -2.27
N GLU A 137 20.84 16.47 -1.40
CA GLU A 137 20.45 15.32 -0.61
C GLU A 137 18.95 15.37 -0.27
N ILE A 138 18.37 14.22 0.02
CA ILE A 138 17.02 14.07 0.56
C ILE A 138 17.17 13.39 1.93
N PRO A 139 17.02 14.14 3.03
CA PRO A 139 17.16 13.57 4.38
C PRO A 139 16.13 12.46 4.62
N PHE A 140 16.60 11.32 5.12
CA PHE A 140 15.70 10.24 5.53
C PHE A 140 15.20 10.47 6.96
N THR A 141 13.90 10.28 7.14
CA THR A 141 13.26 10.27 8.45
C THR A 141 12.52 8.94 8.63
N LYS A 142 12.81 8.26 9.73
CA LYS A 142 12.05 7.06 10.07
C LYS A 142 10.64 7.45 10.49
N THR A 143 9.65 6.97 9.75
CA THR A 143 8.25 7.25 10.08
C THR A 143 7.86 6.51 11.35
N LYS A 144 6.97 7.09 12.14
CA LYS A 144 6.39 6.40 13.29
C LYS A 144 5.49 5.28 12.76
N THR A 145 6.03 4.09 12.64
CA THR A 145 5.22 2.89 12.57
C THR A 145 4.76 2.58 13.99
N THR A 146 3.50 2.36 14.19
CA THR A 146 2.94 1.85 15.45
C THR A 146 3.45 0.43 15.77
N SER A 147 4.28 -0.16 14.92
CA SER A 147 4.94 -1.44 15.15
C SER A 147 6.44 -1.38 14.88
N THR A 148 7.24 -1.43 15.95
CA THR A 148 8.70 -1.58 15.97
C THR A 148 9.11 -3.02 15.71
N LYS A 149 8.84 -3.59 14.53
CA LYS A 149 9.34 -4.93 14.19
C LYS A 149 9.72 -5.00 12.72
N SER A 150 10.78 -5.77 12.43
CA SER A 150 11.25 -6.15 11.08
C SER A 150 10.09 -6.47 10.13
N VAL A 151 10.24 -6.15 8.84
CA VAL A 151 9.24 -6.55 7.83
C VAL A 151 8.88 -8.01 8.04
N PRO A 152 7.62 -8.29 8.33
CA PRO A 152 7.20 -9.66 8.53
C PRO A 152 7.34 -10.43 7.21
N LYS A 153 8.03 -11.56 7.23
CA LYS A 153 7.86 -12.55 6.18
C LYS A 153 6.47 -13.16 6.38
N TYR A 154 5.51 -12.73 5.60
CA TYR A 154 4.19 -13.35 5.61
C TYR A 154 4.33 -14.79 5.13
N LYS A 155 3.92 -15.74 5.96
CA LYS A 155 3.83 -17.16 5.63
C LYS A 155 2.45 -17.52 5.11
N VAL A 156 1.50 -16.61 5.33
CA VAL A 156 0.07 -16.78 5.03
C VAL A 156 -0.54 -15.49 4.50
N THR A 157 -1.67 -15.61 3.84
CA THR A 157 -2.50 -14.48 3.43
C THR A 157 -3.96 -14.76 3.78
N LEU A 158 -4.70 -13.76 4.18
CA LEU A 158 -6.15 -13.85 4.29
C LEU A 158 -6.82 -13.75 2.91
N GLY A 159 -6.15 -13.10 1.95
CA GLY A 159 -6.68 -12.89 0.60
C GLY A 159 -7.75 -11.81 0.54
N ILE A 160 -7.57 -10.74 1.32
CA ILE A 160 -8.42 -9.54 1.26
C ILE A 160 -7.65 -8.39 0.62
N MET A 161 -8.39 -7.44 0.07
CA MET A 161 -7.93 -6.14 -0.34
C MET A 161 -8.32 -5.13 0.74
N PRO A 162 -7.37 -4.68 1.55
CA PRO A 162 -7.65 -3.68 2.57
C PRO A 162 -7.89 -2.31 1.94
N SER A 163 -8.85 -1.56 2.46
CA SER A 163 -8.96 -0.14 2.16
C SER A 163 -7.83 0.65 2.85
N TYR A 164 -7.27 1.60 2.13
CA TYR A 164 -6.26 2.52 2.66
C TYR A 164 -6.87 3.84 3.16
N ALA A 165 -8.19 3.95 3.14
CA ALA A 165 -8.87 5.08 3.76
C ALA A 165 -8.78 4.97 5.29
N ASP A 166 -8.40 6.06 5.94
CA ASP A 166 -8.43 6.13 7.41
C ASP A 166 -9.82 5.79 7.93
N SER A 167 -9.92 4.69 8.66
CA SER A 167 -11.14 4.32 9.37
C SER A 167 -10.83 4.11 10.86
N LYS A 168 -11.76 4.52 11.72
CA LYS A 168 -11.60 4.40 13.18
C LYS A 168 -12.22 3.11 13.73
N ASP A 169 -12.91 2.36 12.91
CA ASP A 169 -13.76 1.22 13.29
C ASP A 169 -13.19 -0.15 12.89
N GLY A 170 -12.05 -0.17 12.20
CA GLY A 170 -11.38 -1.39 11.77
C GLY A 170 -10.82 -1.26 10.35
N LEU A 171 -10.34 -2.35 9.78
CA LEU A 171 -9.81 -2.40 8.42
C LEU A 171 -10.94 -2.71 7.44
N HIS A 172 -11.34 -1.75 6.63
CA HIS A 172 -12.33 -1.96 5.58
C HIS A 172 -11.78 -2.89 4.50
N ILE A 173 -12.62 -3.80 4.01
CA ILE A 173 -12.29 -4.76 2.96
C ILE A 173 -12.92 -4.29 1.66
N ASP A 174 -12.09 -3.77 0.74
CA ASP A 174 -12.53 -3.31 -0.59
C ASP A 174 -12.80 -4.49 -1.52
N GLY A 175 -12.14 -5.62 -1.28
CA GLY A 175 -12.34 -6.83 -2.07
C GLY A 175 -11.81 -8.09 -1.41
N VAL A 176 -12.15 -9.23 -1.99
CA VAL A 176 -11.70 -10.56 -1.55
C VAL A 176 -11.27 -11.35 -2.77
N THR A 177 -10.08 -11.96 -2.70
CA THR A 177 -9.54 -12.79 -3.79
C THR A 177 -10.18 -14.18 -3.77
N ASP A 178 -10.69 -14.62 -4.90
CA ASP A 178 -11.31 -15.94 -5.05
C ASP A 178 -10.36 -17.07 -4.64
N ASN A 179 -10.92 -18.12 -4.03
CA ASN A 179 -10.19 -19.29 -3.54
C ASN A 179 -9.15 -19.03 -2.45
N ARG A 180 -9.09 -17.83 -1.89
CA ARG A 180 -8.26 -17.51 -0.72
C ARG A 180 -9.04 -17.68 0.59
N PRO A 181 -8.35 -17.75 1.74
CA PRO A 181 -8.99 -18.05 3.04
C PRO A 181 -10.22 -17.21 3.35
N ALA A 182 -10.20 -15.90 3.09
CA ALA A 182 -11.36 -15.02 3.31
C ALA A 182 -12.57 -15.42 2.46
N ALA A 183 -12.36 -15.62 1.15
CA ALA A 183 -13.43 -16.00 0.23
C ALA A 183 -14.04 -17.36 0.62
N VAL A 184 -13.19 -18.34 0.92
CA VAL A 184 -13.61 -19.70 1.33
C VAL A 184 -14.42 -19.64 2.62
N ALA A 185 -14.06 -18.76 3.56
CA ALA A 185 -14.79 -18.58 4.81
C ALA A 185 -16.08 -17.74 4.67
N GLY A 186 -16.29 -17.06 3.55
CA GLY A 186 -17.48 -16.22 3.31
C GLY A 186 -17.35 -14.77 3.74
N ILE A 187 -16.13 -14.28 3.96
CA ILE A 187 -15.83 -12.86 4.12
C ILE A 187 -15.98 -12.19 2.75
N GLN A 188 -16.47 -10.95 2.70
CA GLN A 188 -16.86 -10.27 1.47
C GLN A 188 -16.34 -8.83 1.43
N SER A 189 -16.33 -8.25 0.22
CA SER A 189 -16.17 -6.80 0.04
C SER A 189 -17.26 -6.04 0.80
N GLY A 190 -16.86 -4.94 1.43
CA GLY A 190 -17.70 -4.12 2.30
C GLY A 190 -17.72 -4.57 3.77
N ASP A 191 -17.08 -5.68 4.12
CA ASP A 191 -16.84 -6.06 5.51
C ASP A 191 -15.79 -5.15 6.15
N ILE A 192 -15.88 -4.95 7.46
CA ILE A 192 -14.85 -4.25 8.26
C ILE A 192 -14.20 -5.28 9.16
N LEU A 193 -12.94 -5.61 8.89
CA LEU A 193 -12.16 -6.56 9.68
C LEU A 193 -11.72 -5.90 11.00
N THR A 194 -12.11 -6.50 12.12
CA THR A 194 -11.83 -5.96 13.46
C THR A 194 -10.94 -6.84 14.31
N GLN A 195 -10.85 -8.16 13.99
CA GLN A 195 -10.04 -9.09 14.79
C GLN A 195 -9.68 -10.35 14.01
N ILE A 196 -8.48 -10.89 14.26
CA ILE A 196 -8.05 -12.24 13.82
C ILE A 196 -7.47 -12.95 15.05
N GLY A 197 -8.13 -13.98 15.55
CA GLY A 197 -7.76 -14.63 16.81
C GLY A 197 -7.65 -13.61 17.95
N ASP A 198 -6.48 -13.50 18.56
CA ASP A 198 -6.21 -12.56 19.66
C ASP A 198 -5.74 -11.18 19.17
N CYS A 199 -5.54 -11.00 17.85
CA CYS A 199 -5.06 -9.75 17.28
C CYS A 199 -6.24 -8.81 16.99
N LYS A 200 -6.25 -7.64 17.64
CA LYS A 200 -7.16 -6.55 17.28
C LYS A 200 -6.67 -5.86 16.00
N ILE A 201 -7.56 -5.67 15.04
CA ILE A 201 -7.27 -5.01 13.76
C ILE A 201 -7.95 -3.65 13.77
N THR A 202 -7.15 -2.59 13.65
CA THR A 202 -7.62 -1.20 13.62
C THR A 202 -7.31 -0.51 12.29
N GLU A 203 -6.31 -1.03 11.57
CA GLU A 203 -5.84 -0.47 10.30
C GLU A 203 -4.88 -1.50 9.64
N VAL A 204 -4.38 -1.19 8.45
CA VAL A 204 -3.59 -2.11 7.62
C VAL A 204 -2.34 -2.65 8.32
N TYR A 205 -1.66 -1.83 9.14
CA TYR A 205 -0.42 -2.27 9.82
C TYR A 205 -0.69 -3.27 10.93
N SER A 206 -1.77 -3.09 11.70
CA SER A 206 -2.20 -4.06 12.71
C SER A 206 -2.58 -5.40 12.07
N TYR A 207 -3.19 -5.37 10.89
CA TYR A 207 -3.47 -6.54 10.07
C TYR A 207 -2.17 -7.23 9.62
N MET A 208 -1.23 -6.48 9.08
CA MET A 208 0.07 -6.99 8.65
C MET A 208 0.86 -7.59 9.81
N ASP A 209 0.90 -6.92 10.96
CA ASP A 209 1.56 -7.46 12.18
C ASP A 209 0.90 -8.77 12.63
N CYS A 210 -0.43 -8.86 12.54
CA CYS A 210 -1.15 -10.08 12.87
C CYS A 210 -0.80 -11.23 11.92
N LEU A 211 -0.84 -11.01 10.61
CA LEU A 211 -0.48 -12.04 9.62
C LEU A 211 0.94 -12.57 9.81
N SER A 212 1.87 -11.72 10.28
CA SER A 212 3.26 -12.11 10.51
C SER A 212 3.42 -13.18 11.60
N LYS A 213 2.46 -13.29 12.50
CA LYS A 213 2.43 -14.21 13.62
C LYS A 213 1.79 -15.56 13.29
N LEU A 214 1.11 -15.64 12.12
CA LEU A 214 0.40 -16.83 11.69
C LEU A 214 1.28 -17.74 10.82
N ASN A 215 0.95 -19.03 10.83
CA ASN A 215 1.62 -20.04 10.01
C ASN A 215 0.59 -20.74 9.11
N SER A 216 1.07 -21.33 8.02
CA SER A 216 0.21 -22.14 7.15
C SER A 216 -0.39 -23.31 7.93
N GLY A 217 -1.71 -23.48 7.81
CA GLY A 217 -2.49 -24.47 8.52
C GLY A 217 -3.13 -23.97 9.83
N ASP A 218 -2.78 -22.75 10.30
CA ASP A 218 -3.45 -22.17 11.47
C ASP A 218 -4.93 -21.94 11.18
N GLU A 219 -5.79 -22.28 12.16
CA GLU A 219 -7.21 -21.95 12.15
C GLU A 219 -7.47 -20.86 13.20
N LYS A 220 -8.12 -19.78 12.78
CA LYS A 220 -8.44 -18.63 13.66
C LYS A 220 -9.87 -18.16 13.41
N ASP A 221 -10.47 -17.65 14.46
CA ASP A 221 -11.71 -16.90 14.34
C ASP A 221 -11.38 -15.50 13.82
N VAL A 222 -12.06 -15.10 12.75
CA VAL A 222 -11.93 -13.78 12.12
C VAL A 222 -13.23 -13.03 12.31
N THR A 223 -13.16 -11.89 13.00
CA THR A 223 -14.33 -11.07 13.30
C THR A 223 -14.39 -9.90 12.33
N VAL A 224 -15.55 -9.73 11.72
CA VAL A 224 -15.87 -8.60 10.85
C VAL A 224 -17.18 -7.93 11.27
N ILE A 225 -17.35 -6.67 10.88
CA ILE A 225 -18.63 -5.97 10.91
C ILE A 225 -19.18 -5.95 9.49
N ARG A 226 -20.39 -6.46 9.28
CA ARG A 226 -21.12 -6.44 8.00
C ARG A 226 -22.50 -5.83 8.21
N ASN A 227 -22.78 -4.72 7.53
CA ASN A 227 -24.04 -3.96 7.67
C ASN A 227 -24.38 -3.60 9.14
N GLY A 228 -23.35 -3.26 9.94
CA GLY A 228 -23.48 -2.92 11.34
C GLY A 228 -23.58 -4.13 12.31
N GLU A 229 -23.61 -5.36 11.79
CA GLU A 229 -23.65 -6.58 12.60
C GLU A 229 -22.26 -7.23 12.70
N THR A 230 -21.88 -7.67 13.90
CA THR A 230 -20.65 -8.43 14.11
C THR A 230 -20.85 -9.88 13.65
N LYS A 231 -19.96 -10.37 12.79
CA LYS A 231 -19.91 -11.74 12.31
C LYS A 231 -18.56 -12.36 12.58
N VAL A 232 -18.54 -13.64 12.91
CA VAL A 232 -17.31 -14.40 13.17
C VAL A 232 -17.23 -15.56 12.19
N PHE A 233 -16.09 -15.65 11.50
CA PHE A 233 -15.80 -16.68 10.53
C PHE A 233 -14.60 -17.53 10.99
N LYS A 234 -14.70 -18.86 10.89
CA LYS A 234 -13.53 -19.73 11.06
C LYS A 234 -12.72 -19.74 9.78
N VAL A 235 -11.48 -19.29 9.86
CA VAL A 235 -10.58 -19.17 8.72
C VAL A 235 -9.37 -20.07 8.91
N LYS A 236 -9.08 -20.86 7.88
CA LYS A 236 -7.85 -21.65 7.79
C LYS A 236 -6.87 -20.94 6.87
N PHE A 237 -5.70 -20.61 7.41
CA PHE A 237 -4.62 -19.89 6.73
C PHE A 237 -3.64 -20.80 5.99
#